data_0c309b8055072387b788861c396075ca
#
_entry.id   0c309b8055072387b788861c396075ca
#
_cell.length_a   1.000
_cell.length_b   1.000
_cell.length_c   1.000
_cell.angle_alpha   90.00
_cell.angle_beta   90.00
_cell.angle_gamma   90.00
#
_symmetry.space_group_name_H-M   'P 1'
#
loop_
_entity.id
_entity.type
_entity.pdbx_description
1 polymer ?
#
loop_
_entity_poly.entity_id
_entity_poly.type
_entity_poly.pdbx_seq_one_letter_code
_entity_poly.pdbx_strand_id
1 'polypeptide(L)'
;NNLNLPFVVHGRSSNTVEKYNWVDVNNERSFFRATQLLIELGHTTIGLINGLADMDFAMRRAQGYRRALKENNIELADAYLTHGEMTEPNGYKNALALLDLPTPPTAVVTSSIIMANGIRRALDDRELKLGRDVSVITHDDDLSYFRDAAAVPVYTATRSSVREAGRLSADLLLKAIADPGRDPEGILLDAELILGSSTK
;
A
#
# COMPACT_ATOMS: atom_id res chain seq x y z
N ASN A 1 26.73 6.89 -9.86
CA ASN A 1 26.43 6.73 -11.28
C ASN A 1 27.75 6.66 -12.09
N ASN A 2 28.27 5.46 -12.31
CA ASN A 2 29.57 5.27 -13.00
C ASN A 2 29.54 5.62 -14.50
N LEU A 3 28.37 5.82 -15.09
CA LEU A 3 28.18 6.09 -16.53
C LEU A 3 27.84 7.56 -16.83
N ASN A 4 27.66 8.38 -15.80
CA ASN A 4 27.25 9.80 -15.94
C ASN A 4 25.97 10.01 -16.79
N LEU A 5 25.09 9.01 -16.80
CA LEU A 5 23.82 9.08 -17.55
C LEU A 5 22.72 9.68 -16.66
N PRO A 6 21.88 10.56 -17.21
CA PRO A 6 20.67 11.00 -16.53
C PRO A 6 19.76 9.81 -16.21
N PHE A 7 19.18 9.79 -15.03
CA PHE A 7 18.23 8.78 -14.64
C PHE A 7 17.16 9.33 -13.69
N VAL A 8 16.04 8.64 -13.59
CA VAL A 8 14.96 8.89 -12.65
C VAL A 8 14.57 7.57 -12.01
N VAL A 9 14.32 7.58 -10.72
CA VAL A 9 13.89 6.38 -9.97
C VAL A 9 12.39 6.48 -9.68
N HIS A 10 11.64 5.42 -9.96
CA HIS A 10 10.29 5.26 -9.39
C HIS A 10 10.42 4.63 -8.01
N GLY A 11 10.08 5.41 -7.00
CA GLY A 11 10.38 5.13 -5.59
C GLY A 11 11.54 6.01 -5.10
N ARG A 12 11.79 5.98 -3.80
CA ARG A 12 12.90 6.71 -3.18
C ARG A 12 13.52 5.88 -2.07
N SER A 13 14.84 5.91 -1.98
CA SER A 13 15.58 5.25 -0.92
C SER A 13 15.76 6.19 0.28
N SER A 14 15.57 5.67 1.50
CA SER A 14 15.91 6.34 2.75
C SER A 14 17.40 6.21 3.10
N ASN A 15 18.12 5.29 2.45
CA ASN A 15 19.49 4.90 2.79
C ASN A 15 20.55 5.55 1.89
N THR A 16 20.18 6.45 0.97
CA THR A 16 21.16 7.13 0.12
C THR A 16 21.34 8.59 0.50
N VAL A 17 22.60 9.03 0.53
CA VAL A 17 22.99 10.43 0.70
C VAL A 17 22.99 11.17 -0.64
N GLU A 18 23.12 10.44 -1.76
CA GLU A 18 23.17 11.03 -3.09
C GLU A 18 21.80 11.56 -3.49
N LYS A 19 21.79 12.78 -4.03
CA LYS A 19 20.58 13.39 -4.62
C LYS A 19 20.38 12.84 -6.01
N TYR A 20 19.15 12.45 -6.33
CA TYR A 20 18.75 11.96 -7.65
C TYR A 20 17.30 12.35 -7.94
N ASN A 21 16.92 12.32 -9.22
CA ASN A 21 15.53 12.55 -9.62
C ASN A 21 14.67 11.33 -9.27
N TRP A 22 13.51 11.56 -8.66
CA TRP A 22 12.59 10.47 -8.30
C TRP A 22 11.12 10.89 -8.41
N VAL A 23 10.28 9.90 -8.66
CA VAL A 23 8.82 9.99 -8.51
C VAL A 23 8.41 8.86 -7.56
N ASP A 24 7.69 9.17 -6.50
CA ASP A 24 7.23 8.17 -5.52
C ASP A 24 5.78 8.44 -5.12
N VAL A 25 5.12 7.42 -4.60
CA VAL A 25 3.80 7.54 -3.98
C VAL A 25 3.97 7.88 -2.50
N ASN A 26 3.10 8.71 -1.95
CA ASN A 26 3.05 9.01 -0.52
C ASN A 26 2.52 7.80 0.27
N ASN A 27 3.35 6.76 0.34
CA ASN A 27 3.01 5.48 0.95
C ASN A 27 2.61 5.60 2.42
N GLU A 28 3.27 6.49 3.18
CA GLU A 28 2.93 6.73 4.58
C GLU A 28 1.52 7.33 4.72
N ARG A 29 1.24 8.41 3.97
CA ARG A 29 -0.07 9.06 4.00
C ARG A 29 -1.19 8.13 3.51
N SER A 30 -0.91 7.32 2.48
CA SER A 30 -1.87 6.37 1.94
C SER A 30 -2.31 5.35 2.98
N PHE A 31 -1.36 4.76 3.70
CA PHE A 31 -1.65 3.74 4.71
C PHE A 31 -2.16 4.34 6.02
N PHE A 32 -1.75 5.56 6.34
CA PHE A 32 -2.39 6.33 7.41
C PHE A 32 -3.89 6.52 7.12
N ARG A 33 -4.26 7.01 5.94
CA ARG A 33 -5.66 7.24 5.57
C ARG A 33 -6.47 5.94 5.48
N ALA A 34 -5.88 4.85 4.96
CA ALA A 34 -6.53 3.55 4.92
C ALA A 34 -6.85 3.03 6.32
N THR A 35 -5.87 3.10 7.24
CA THR A 35 -6.05 2.67 8.62
C THR A 35 -7.02 3.57 9.37
N GLN A 36 -6.91 4.89 9.16
CA GLN A 36 -7.82 5.87 9.77
C GLN A 36 -9.28 5.63 9.37
N LEU A 37 -9.56 5.32 8.08
CA LEU A 37 -10.90 4.96 7.65
C LEU A 37 -11.43 3.73 8.39
N LEU A 38 -10.63 2.68 8.57
CA LEU A 38 -11.06 1.49 9.33
C LEU A 38 -11.38 1.84 10.79
N ILE A 39 -10.60 2.71 11.41
CA ILE A 39 -10.85 3.19 12.77
C ILE A 39 -12.16 3.98 12.83
N GLU A 40 -12.41 4.87 11.86
CA GLU A 40 -13.67 5.65 11.76
C GLU A 40 -14.90 4.74 11.52
N LEU A 41 -14.70 3.58 10.88
CA LEU A 41 -15.73 2.54 10.75
C LEU A 41 -15.90 1.69 12.03
N GLY A 42 -15.14 1.96 13.10
CA GLY A 42 -15.26 1.32 14.40
C GLY A 42 -14.34 0.13 14.64
N HIS A 43 -13.40 -0.17 13.72
CA HIS A 43 -12.44 -1.23 13.92
C HIS A 43 -11.35 -0.81 14.91
N THR A 44 -11.10 -1.64 15.92
CA THR A 44 -10.03 -1.45 16.93
C THR A 44 -8.95 -2.53 16.85
N THR A 45 -9.22 -3.62 16.14
CA THR A 45 -8.27 -4.71 15.90
C THR A 45 -8.04 -4.82 14.39
N ILE A 46 -6.95 -4.21 13.92
CA ILE A 46 -6.65 -4.02 12.50
C ILE A 46 -5.32 -4.73 12.20
N GLY A 47 -5.29 -5.59 11.19
CA GLY A 47 -4.07 -6.23 10.69
C GLY A 47 -3.43 -5.44 9.54
N LEU A 48 -2.11 -5.60 9.36
CA LEU A 48 -1.39 -5.13 8.18
C LEU A 48 -0.63 -6.30 7.53
N ILE A 49 -0.98 -6.64 6.28
CA ILE A 49 -0.23 -7.58 5.45
C ILE A 49 0.57 -6.77 4.42
N ASN A 50 1.88 -6.61 4.66
CA ASN A 50 2.74 -5.66 3.98
C ASN A 50 3.74 -6.33 3.02
N GLY A 51 4.38 -5.55 2.17
CA GLY A 51 5.54 -5.96 1.38
C GLY A 51 6.75 -6.33 2.25
N LEU A 52 7.86 -6.76 1.62
CA LEU A 52 9.11 -7.11 2.30
C LEU A 52 9.58 -5.96 3.20
N ALA A 53 10.02 -6.30 4.41
CA ALA A 53 10.31 -5.32 5.48
C ALA A 53 11.49 -4.38 5.18
N ASP A 54 12.40 -4.79 4.30
CA ASP A 54 13.57 -4.03 3.85
C ASP A 54 13.29 -3.06 2.70
N MET A 55 12.08 -3.11 2.14
CA MET A 55 11.67 -2.21 1.06
C MET A 55 11.18 -0.86 1.62
N ASP A 56 11.71 0.23 1.12
CA ASP A 56 11.39 1.59 1.57
C ASP A 56 9.88 1.91 1.55
N PHE A 57 9.16 1.50 0.50
CA PHE A 57 7.72 1.70 0.44
C PHE A 57 6.98 0.95 1.55
N ALA A 58 7.42 -0.27 1.87
CA ALA A 58 6.81 -1.08 2.92
C ALA A 58 7.07 -0.51 4.31
N MET A 59 8.28 0.02 4.56
CA MET A 59 8.60 0.74 5.80
C MET A 59 7.69 1.96 5.98
N ARG A 60 7.51 2.79 4.94
CA ARG A 60 6.63 3.97 4.99
C ARG A 60 5.15 3.59 5.18
N ARG A 61 4.70 2.52 4.55
CA ARG A 61 3.35 1.97 4.76
C ARG A 61 3.13 1.56 6.21
N ALA A 62 4.07 0.80 6.77
CA ALA A 62 4.01 0.42 8.19
C ALA A 62 4.07 1.64 9.13
N GLN A 63 4.83 2.69 8.79
CA GLN A 63 4.84 3.94 9.54
C GLN A 63 3.46 4.62 9.54
N GLY A 64 2.81 4.72 8.37
CA GLY A 64 1.47 5.29 8.24
C GLY A 64 0.43 4.52 9.06
N TYR A 65 0.45 3.20 8.96
CA TYR A 65 -0.42 2.32 9.75
C TYR A 65 -0.20 2.50 11.26
N ARG A 66 1.05 2.43 11.73
CA ARG A 66 1.38 2.61 13.16
C ARG A 66 0.98 3.99 13.66
N ARG A 67 1.19 5.04 12.84
CA ARG A 67 0.81 6.40 13.20
C ARG A 67 -0.69 6.54 13.40
N ALA A 68 -1.52 5.98 12.51
CA ALA A 68 -2.97 6.03 12.64
C ALA A 68 -3.45 5.33 13.92
N LEU A 69 -2.93 4.14 14.23
CA LEU A 69 -3.28 3.45 15.48
C LEU A 69 -2.88 4.28 16.71
N LYS A 70 -1.65 4.82 16.73
CA LYS A 70 -1.14 5.62 17.83
C LYS A 70 -1.96 6.89 18.07
N GLU A 71 -2.30 7.63 17.01
CA GLU A 71 -3.10 8.87 17.11
C GLU A 71 -4.52 8.61 17.64
N ASN A 72 -5.02 7.37 17.48
CA ASN A 72 -6.33 6.94 17.99
C ASN A 72 -6.25 6.11 19.29
N ASN A 73 -5.09 6.05 19.96
CA ASN A 73 -4.86 5.31 21.20
C ASN A 73 -5.17 3.81 21.08
N ILE A 74 -4.97 3.22 19.91
CA ILE A 74 -5.10 1.78 19.68
C ILE A 74 -3.72 1.14 19.85
N GLU A 75 -3.63 0.17 20.74
CA GLU A 75 -2.39 -0.56 20.99
C GLU A 75 -2.06 -1.48 19.79
N LEU A 76 -0.82 -1.40 19.34
CA LEU A 76 -0.30 -2.27 18.29
C LEU A 76 0.38 -3.49 18.92
N ALA A 77 -0.17 -4.67 18.68
CA ALA A 77 0.56 -5.91 18.91
C ALA A 77 1.30 -6.35 17.63
N ASP A 78 2.57 -6.73 17.74
CA ASP A 78 3.41 -7.10 16.58
C ASP A 78 2.82 -8.26 15.76
N ALA A 79 2.01 -9.11 16.38
CA ALA A 79 1.32 -10.21 15.71
C ALA A 79 0.36 -9.78 14.60
N TYR A 80 -0.11 -8.53 14.60
CA TYR A 80 -0.99 -7.98 13.56
C TYR A 80 -0.25 -7.40 12.35
N LEU A 81 1.08 -7.34 12.39
CA LEU A 81 1.89 -6.84 11.29
C LEU A 81 2.71 -7.97 10.67
N THR A 82 2.42 -8.30 9.42
CA THR A 82 3.13 -9.32 8.66
C THR A 82 3.82 -8.72 7.44
N HIS A 83 4.91 -9.34 7.01
CA HIS A 83 5.70 -8.92 5.86
C HIS A 83 5.93 -10.09 4.90
N GLY A 84 6.10 -9.79 3.62
CA GLY A 84 6.46 -10.79 2.63
C GLY A 84 6.33 -10.32 1.20
N GLU A 85 6.58 -11.21 0.24
CA GLU A 85 6.38 -10.93 -1.17
C GLU A 85 4.92 -10.57 -1.46
N MET A 86 4.70 -9.63 -2.38
CA MET A 86 3.35 -9.19 -2.76
C MET A 86 2.71 -10.15 -3.75
N THR A 87 2.50 -11.39 -3.31
CA THR A 87 1.88 -12.47 -4.06
C THR A 87 0.55 -12.90 -3.44
N GLU A 88 -0.31 -13.52 -4.25
CA GLU A 88 -1.59 -14.07 -3.76
C GLU A 88 -1.39 -15.16 -2.70
N PRO A 89 -0.49 -16.16 -2.88
CA PRO A 89 -0.24 -17.18 -1.86
C PRO A 89 0.25 -16.60 -0.53
N ASN A 90 1.05 -15.52 -0.57
CA ASN A 90 1.51 -14.87 0.65
C ASN A 90 0.38 -14.08 1.34
N GLY A 91 -0.47 -13.41 0.57
CA GLY A 91 -1.70 -12.78 1.09
C GLY A 91 -2.60 -13.81 1.80
N TYR A 92 -2.82 -14.96 1.18
CA TYR A 92 -3.59 -16.08 1.74
C TYR A 92 -2.99 -16.62 3.04
N LYS A 93 -1.69 -16.98 3.01
CA LYS A 93 -0.98 -17.53 4.18
C LYS A 93 -1.02 -16.58 5.38
N ASN A 94 -0.73 -15.30 5.15
CA ASN A 94 -0.71 -14.31 6.22
C ASN A 94 -2.12 -14.00 6.75
N ALA A 95 -3.13 -14.01 5.87
CA ALA A 95 -4.52 -13.87 6.30
C ALA A 95 -4.94 -15.03 7.23
N LEU A 96 -4.64 -16.27 6.88
CA LEU A 96 -4.91 -17.41 7.78
C LEU A 96 -4.20 -17.25 9.12
N ALA A 97 -2.92 -16.84 9.13
CA ALA A 97 -2.18 -16.61 10.36
C ALA A 97 -2.82 -15.54 11.25
N LEU A 98 -3.33 -14.44 10.65
CA LEU A 98 -4.06 -13.40 11.37
C LEU A 98 -5.40 -13.90 11.91
N LEU A 99 -6.14 -14.70 11.12
CA LEU A 99 -7.43 -15.26 11.52
C LEU A 99 -7.30 -16.32 12.63
N ASP A 100 -6.14 -16.96 12.77
CA ASP A 100 -5.85 -17.95 13.79
C ASP A 100 -5.32 -17.35 15.11
N LEU A 101 -5.17 -16.01 15.18
CA LEU A 101 -4.80 -15.35 16.44
C LEU A 101 -5.90 -15.51 17.51
N PRO A 102 -5.55 -15.51 18.81
CA PRO A 102 -6.54 -15.55 19.89
C PRO A 102 -7.60 -14.44 19.82
N THR A 103 -7.22 -13.27 19.28
CA THR A 103 -8.13 -12.17 18.94
C THR A 103 -7.88 -11.82 17.48
N PRO A 104 -8.63 -12.40 16.53
CA PRO A 104 -8.43 -12.11 15.10
C PRO A 104 -8.75 -10.64 14.78
N PRO A 105 -8.08 -10.03 13.80
CA PRO A 105 -8.42 -8.68 13.35
C PRO A 105 -9.79 -8.69 12.66
N THR A 106 -10.57 -7.64 12.90
CA THR A 106 -11.85 -7.39 12.21
C THR A 106 -11.66 -6.62 10.92
N ALA A 107 -10.46 -6.11 10.68
CA ALA A 107 -10.09 -5.42 9.45
C ALA A 107 -8.62 -5.66 9.10
N VAL A 108 -8.31 -5.61 7.81
CA VAL A 108 -6.94 -5.77 7.29
C VAL A 108 -6.64 -4.70 6.25
N VAL A 109 -5.48 -4.03 6.39
CA VAL A 109 -4.87 -3.23 5.33
C VAL A 109 -3.83 -4.09 4.61
N THR A 110 -3.78 -4.05 3.28
CA THR A 110 -2.80 -4.83 2.53
C THR A 110 -2.12 -4.04 1.42
N SER A 111 -0.91 -4.45 1.07
CA SER A 111 -0.03 -3.70 0.18
C SER A 111 -0.35 -3.83 -1.31
N SER A 112 -1.19 -4.76 -1.74
CA SER A 112 -1.57 -4.89 -3.15
C SER A 112 -2.88 -5.64 -3.34
N ILE A 113 -3.55 -5.39 -4.48
CA ILE A 113 -4.75 -6.14 -4.89
C ILE A 113 -4.46 -7.63 -5.02
N ILE A 114 -3.25 -8.01 -5.45
CA ILE A 114 -2.85 -9.42 -5.57
C ILE A 114 -2.92 -10.10 -4.20
N MET A 115 -2.37 -9.47 -3.16
CA MET A 115 -2.47 -9.98 -1.79
C MET A 115 -3.91 -9.97 -1.27
N ALA A 116 -4.71 -8.93 -1.62
CA ALA A 116 -6.12 -8.85 -1.24
C ALA A 116 -6.95 -10.02 -1.79
N ASN A 117 -6.63 -10.52 -2.99
CA ASN A 117 -7.25 -11.72 -3.55
C ASN A 117 -6.91 -12.96 -2.72
N GLY A 118 -5.69 -13.08 -2.22
CA GLY A 118 -5.30 -14.13 -1.28
C GLY A 118 -6.04 -14.04 0.06
N ILE A 119 -6.19 -12.84 0.59
CA ILE A 119 -6.99 -12.59 1.81
C ILE A 119 -8.44 -13.02 1.57
N ARG A 120 -9.05 -12.64 0.45
CA ARG A 120 -10.41 -13.02 0.11
C ARG A 120 -10.57 -14.54 0.09
N ARG A 121 -9.64 -15.27 -0.56
CA ARG A 121 -9.67 -16.74 -0.59
C ARG A 121 -9.57 -17.34 0.83
N ALA A 122 -8.71 -16.77 1.70
CA ALA A 122 -8.61 -17.20 3.08
C ALA A 122 -9.92 -16.99 3.88
N LEU A 123 -10.60 -15.87 3.63
CA LEU A 123 -11.91 -15.61 4.23
C LEU A 123 -12.96 -16.60 3.72
N ASP A 124 -12.99 -16.87 2.40
CA ASP A 124 -13.93 -17.81 1.81
C ASP A 124 -13.73 -19.23 2.39
N ASP A 125 -12.48 -19.69 2.57
CA ASP A 125 -12.15 -20.99 3.18
C ASP A 125 -12.56 -21.09 4.68
N ARG A 126 -12.72 -19.94 5.35
CA ARG A 126 -13.20 -19.83 6.74
C ARG A 126 -14.70 -19.48 6.82
N GLU A 127 -15.42 -19.50 5.69
CA GLU A 127 -16.84 -19.12 5.58
C GLU A 127 -17.12 -17.68 6.05
N LEU A 128 -16.10 -16.82 6.09
CA LEU A 128 -16.19 -15.39 6.42
C LEU A 128 -16.47 -14.56 5.15
N LYS A 129 -17.26 -13.52 5.29
CA LYS A 129 -17.63 -12.63 4.18
C LYS A 129 -16.80 -11.36 4.18
N LEU A 130 -16.11 -11.12 3.07
CA LEU A 130 -15.38 -9.88 2.80
C LEU A 130 -16.33 -8.67 2.94
N GLY A 131 -15.91 -7.64 3.68
CA GLY A 131 -16.68 -6.42 3.93
C GLY A 131 -17.80 -6.57 4.97
N ARG A 132 -18.21 -7.79 5.32
CA ARG A 132 -19.21 -8.02 6.37
C ARG A 132 -18.58 -8.49 7.67
N ASP A 133 -17.78 -9.54 7.61
CA ASP A 133 -17.15 -10.16 8.78
C ASP A 133 -15.72 -9.63 8.98
N VAL A 134 -15.02 -9.37 7.88
CA VAL A 134 -13.69 -8.76 7.88
C VAL A 134 -13.63 -7.67 6.80
N SER A 135 -13.33 -6.45 7.19
CA SER A 135 -13.08 -5.34 6.27
C SER A 135 -11.66 -5.43 5.68
N VAL A 136 -11.51 -5.12 4.39
CA VAL A 136 -10.21 -5.13 3.72
C VAL A 136 -10.01 -3.85 2.92
N ILE A 137 -8.88 -3.15 3.16
CA ILE A 137 -8.43 -2.05 2.32
C ILE A 137 -7.11 -2.44 1.67
N THR A 138 -6.97 -2.19 0.38
CA THR A 138 -5.76 -2.49 -0.37
C THR A 138 -5.11 -1.24 -0.97
N HIS A 139 -3.85 -1.37 -1.42
CA HIS A 139 -3.27 -0.42 -2.36
C HIS A 139 -3.51 -0.91 -3.80
N ASP A 140 -3.90 0.01 -4.69
CA ASP A 140 -4.20 -0.25 -6.09
C ASP A 140 -3.34 0.68 -6.98
N ASP A 141 -2.50 0.09 -7.81
CA ASP A 141 -1.64 0.79 -8.76
C ASP A 141 -2.39 1.22 -10.05
N ASP A 142 -3.71 1.10 -10.07
CA ASP A 142 -4.58 1.44 -11.20
C ASP A 142 -4.25 0.68 -12.50
N LEU A 143 -3.89 -0.58 -12.37
CA LEU A 143 -3.60 -1.45 -13.51
C LEU A 143 -4.90 -1.94 -14.16
N SER A 144 -5.06 -1.68 -15.46
CA SER A 144 -6.31 -1.90 -16.19
C SER A 144 -6.83 -3.34 -16.15
N TYR A 145 -5.95 -4.33 -16.04
CA TYR A 145 -6.30 -5.74 -16.01
C TYR A 145 -6.83 -6.22 -14.64
N PHE A 146 -6.79 -5.37 -13.61
CA PHE A 146 -7.42 -5.64 -12.31
C PHE A 146 -8.75 -4.89 -12.11
N ARG A 147 -9.17 -4.08 -13.07
CA ARG A 147 -10.46 -3.38 -12.99
C ARG A 147 -11.58 -4.38 -13.22
N ASP A 148 -12.54 -4.41 -12.29
CA ASP A 148 -13.81 -5.07 -12.54
C ASP A 148 -14.76 -4.11 -13.27
N ALA A 149 -15.80 -4.68 -13.92
CA ALA A 149 -16.81 -3.91 -14.63
C ALA A 149 -17.97 -3.47 -13.72
N ALA A 150 -17.87 -3.70 -12.40
CA ALA A 150 -18.91 -3.36 -11.46
C ALA A 150 -18.99 -1.84 -11.23
N ALA A 151 -20.19 -1.34 -10.99
CA ALA A 151 -20.42 0.07 -10.67
C ALA A 151 -19.76 0.50 -9.35
N VAL A 152 -19.62 -0.44 -8.41
CA VAL A 152 -18.88 -0.26 -7.14
C VAL A 152 -17.71 -1.25 -7.13
N PRO A 153 -16.47 -0.80 -6.94
CA PRO A 153 -15.32 -1.70 -6.85
C PRO A 153 -15.47 -2.72 -5.72
N VAL A 154 -14.90 -3.91 -5.91
CA VAL A 154 -14.86 -4.92 -4.84
C VAL A 154 -14.07 -4.39 -3.65
N TYR A 155 -12.87 -3.85 -3.90
CA TYR A 155 -12.01 -3.39 -2.82
C TYR A 155 -12.11 -1.88 -2.60
N THR A 156 -12.25 -1.46 -1.34
CA THR A 156 -11.82 -0.14 -0.90
C THR A 156 -10.32 -0.07 -1.04
N ALA A 157 -9.80 0.98 -1.67
CA ALA A 157 -8.38 1.06 -2.00
C ALA A 157 -7.81 2.46 -1.89
N THR A 158 -6.55 2.57 -1.49
CA THR A 158 -5.73 3.74 -1.80
C THR A 158 -5.18 3.55 -3.21
N ARG A 159 -5.56 4.41 -4.15
CA ARG A 159 -5.23 4.27 -5.57
C ARG A 159 -4.21 5.31 -6.00
N SER A 160 -3.15 4.85 -6.66
CA SER A 160 -2.17 5.70 -7.35
C SER A 160 -2.02 5.23 -8.80
N SER A 161 -1.82 6.16 -9.72
CA SER A 161 -1.67 5.83 -11.13
C SER A 161 -0.20 5.58 -11.49
N VAL A 162 0.16 4.33 -11.72
CA VAL A 162 1.47 3.94 -12.27
C VAL A 162 1.74 4.61 -13.63
N ARG A 163 0.69 4.84 -14.43
CA ARG A 163 0.79 5.54 -15.72
C ARG A 163 1.20 7.00 -15.52
N GLU A 164 0.61 7.69 -14.55
CA GLU A 164 0.96 9.08 -14.23
C GLU A 164 2.38 9.17 -13.66
N ALA A 165 2.76 8.24 -12.77
CA ALA A 165 4.12 8.14 -12.27
C ALA A 165 5.13 7.95 -13.42
N GLY A 166 4.82 7.10 -14.40
CA GLY A 166 5.64 6.89 -15.59
C GLY A 166 5.76 8.16 -16.45
N ARG A 167 4.66 8.89 -16.67
CA ARG A 167 4.67 10.18 -17.41
C ARG A 167 5.57 11.20 -16.71
N LEU A 168 5.40 11.38 -15.42
CA LEU A 168 6.21 12.32 -14.64
C LEU A 168 7.69 11.93 -14.59
N SER A 169 7.99 10.62 -14.52
CA SER A 169 9.36 10.12 -14.61
C SER A 169 10.00 10.45 -15.97
N ALA A 170 9.25 10.31 -17.07
CA ALA A 170 9.71 10.68 -18.40
C ALA A 170 9.95 12.19 -18.51
N ASP A 171 9.04 13.03 -17.99
CA ASP A 171 9.19 14.49 -17.99
C ASP A 171 10.45 14.93 -17.19
N LEU A 172 10.69 14.33 -16.01
CA LEU A 172 11.90 14.58 -15.23
C LEU A 172 13.17 14.14 -15.95
N LEU A 173 13.13 13.00 -16.62
CA LEU A 173 14.28 12.50 -17.38
C LEU A 173 14.63 13.43 -18.56
N LEU A 174 13.62 13.89 -19.32
CA LEU A 174 13.82 14.82 -20.41
C LEU A 174 14.43 16.14 -19.92
N LYS A 175 13.97 16.67 -18.78
CA LYS A 175 14.56 17.86 -18.16
C LYS A 175 16.03 17.64 -17.77
N ALA A 176 16.35 16.47 -17.18
CA ALA A 176 17.71 16.13 -16.77
C ALA A 176 18.66 15.93 -17.97
N ILE A 177 18.15 15.47 -19.12
CA ILE A 177 18.90 15.37 -20.37
C ILE A 177 19.16 16.76 -20.97
N ALA A 178 18.14 17.64 -20.96
CA ALA A 178 18.24 18.98 -21.52
C ALA A 178 19.17 19.91 -20.72
N ASP A 179 19.23 19.73 -19.39
CA ASP A 179 20.09 20.49 -18.49
C ASP A 179 20.79 19.58 -17.49
N PRO A 180 21.96 19.03 -17.83
CA PRO A 180 22.73 18.14 -16.96
C PRO A 180 23.25 18.79 -15.66
N GLY A 181 23.29 20.12 -15.59
CA GLY A 181 23.70 20.86 -14.39
C GLY A 181 22.58 21.15 -13.41
N ARG A 182 21.35 20.78 -13.74
CA ARG A 182 20.18 21.00 -12.90
C ARG A 182 20.23 20.20 -11.59
N ASP A 183 19.76 20.85 -10.52
CA ASP A 183 19.55 20.15 -9.25
C ASP A 183 18.49 19.03 -9.41
N PRO A 184 18.72 17.84 -8.84
CA PRO A 184 17.73 16.77 -8.85
C PRO A 184 16.42 17.14 -8.15
N GLU A 185 15.31 16.71 -8.73
CA GLU A 185 13.94 16.98 -8.26
C GLU A 185 13.25 15.69 -7.84
N GLY A 186 12.46 15.77 -6.76
CA GLY A 186 11.61 14.68 -6.30
C GLY A 186 10.12 15.04 -6.41
N ILE A 187 9.31 14.15 -6.95
CA ILE A 187 7.84 14.30 -7.04
C ILE A 187 7.18 13.25 -6.17
N LEU A 188 6.36 13.70 -5.22
CA LEU A 188 5.58 12.84 -4.34
C LEU A 188 4.10 12.88 -4.74
N LEU A 189 3.57 11.74 -5.19
CA LEU A 189 2.17 11.58 -5.59
C LEU A 189 1.30 11.15 -4.42
N ASP A 190 0.20 11.83 -4.19
CA ASP A 190 -0.81 11.37 -3.25
C ASP A 190 -1.72 10.32 -3.93
N ALA A 191 -2.07 9.27 -3.16
CA ALA A 191 -3.06 8.30 -3.58
C ALA A 191 -4.48 8.77 -3.21
N GLU A 192 -5.43 8.50 -4.08
CA GLU A 192 -6.85 8.69 -3.82
C GLU A 192 -7.39 7.54 -2.96
N LEU A 193 -8.39 7.81 -2.13
CA LEU A 193 -9.13 6.79 -1.41
C LEU A 193 -10.43 6.49 -2.17
N ILE A 194 -10.53 5.30 -2.73
CA ILE A 194 -11.69 4.82 -3.49
C ILE A 194 -12.46 3.85 -2.61
N LEU A 195 -13.73 4.10 -2.40
CA LEU A 195 -14.59 3.20 -1.62
C LEU A 195 -15.10 2.05 -2.47
N GLY A 196 -15.04 0.85 -1.92
CA GLY A 196 -15.54 -0.39 -2.49
C GLY A 196 -16.43 -1.15 -1.49
N SER A 197 -16.86 -2.34 -1.88
CA SER A 197 -17.72 -3.18 -1.04
C SER A 197 -16.97 -3.99 0.02
N SER A 198 -15.65 -3.93 0.05
CA SER A 198 -14.81 -4.68 1.01
C SER A 198 -14.69 -4.04 2.39
N THR A 199 -15.35 -2.91 2.65
CA THR A 199 -15.39 -2.25 3.96
C THR A 199 -16.83 -1.95 4.36
N LYS A 200 -17.09 -2.02 5.68
CA LYS A 200 -18.39 -1.73 6.27
C LYS A 200 -18.21 -0.94 7.56
#